data_8c142383fb2b420cabde4a0cf481142c
#
_entry.id   8c142383fb2b420cabde4a0cf481142c
#
_cell.length_a   1.000
_cell.length_b   1.000
_cell.length_c   1.000
_cell.angle_alpha   90.00
_cell.angle_beta   90.00
_cell.angle_gamma   90.00
#
_symmetry.space_group_name_H-M   'P 1'
#
loop_
_entity.id
_entity.type
_entity.pdbx_description
1 polymer ?
#
loop_
_entity_poly.entity_id
_entity_poly.type
_entity_poly.pdbx_seq_one_letter_code
_entity_poly.pdbx_strand_id
1 'polypeptide(L)'
;MPDKKPQPMSATAKPAFIQQQYAFAAHIRDPRHNDAPPGIEDRRMGIYRELFFNNVEGFLGSSFPVLRELMDDQSWHALARDFYAGHRCHSPLFLDIPREFLDYLNDERGARDADLPFMRELAHYEWVELALSVAENDQSEQLAVEGDLLAGAPLLSPLAWPLAYQYPVHRISRDFQPREPDPQPTYLLVYRDTRDEVGFIELNPVSARLFSLLQEQPGRSGRAQLQQIAAELQHPDPELVIQSGHAILDEWRRLDIVRGISPNSPEK
;
A
#
# COMPACT_ATOMS: atom_id res chain seq x y z
N MET A 1 -0.01 47.24 43.66
CA MET A 1 -0.22 45.78 43.70
C MET A 1 0.67 45.19 42.64
N PRO A 2 1.66 44.35 42.97
CA PRO A 2 2.53 43.77 41.93
C PRO A 2 1.87 42.55 41.29
N ASP A 3 1.90 42.55 39.95
CA ASP A 3 1.44 41.49 39.09
C ASP A 3 2.15 40.16 39.35
N LYS A 4 1.40 39.16 39.74
CA LYS A 4 1.87 37.79 39.95
C LYS A 4 1.89 37.09 38.57
N LYS A 5 3.10 37.02 37.95
CA LYS A 5 3.30 36.19 36.75
C LYS A 5 2.88 34.75 37.04
N PRO A 6 2.16 34.10 36.12
CA PRO A 6 1.85 32.69 36.28
C PRO A 6 3.14 31.86 36.21
N GLN A 7 3.38 31.03 37.22
CA GLN A 7 4.45 30.03 37.20
C GLN A 7 4.15 28.97 36.12
N PRO A 8 5.17 28.50 35.38
CA PRO A 8 4.98 27.40 34.44
C PRO A 8 4.56 26.15 35.21
N MET A 9 3.45 25.54 34.77
CA MET A 9 2.97 24.26 35.30
C MET A 9 4.10 23.23 35.17
N SER A 10 4.59 22.73 36.27
CA SER A 10 5.52 21.61 36.38
C SER A 10 4.90 20.42 35.62
N ALA A 11 5.62 19.86 34.64
CA ALA A 11 5.22 18.64 33.97
C ALA A 11 5.04 17.55 35.04
N THR A 12 3.81 17.15 35.27
CA THR A 12 3.43 16.13 36.26
C THR A 12 4.18 14.84 35.92
N ALA A 13 5.07 14.37 36.77
CA ALA A 13 5.80 13.13 36.59
C ALA A 13 4.81 11.97 36.38
N LYS A 14 5.01 11.16 35.32
CA LYS A 14 4.14 10.02 35.05
C LYS A 14 4.08 9.09 36.27
N PRO A 15 2.91 8.52 36.59
CA PRO A 15 2.78 7.55 37.68
C PRO A 15 3.78 6.38 37.57
N ALA A 16 4.26 5.87 38.70
CA ALA A 16 5.31 4.83 38.72
C ALA A 16 4.98 3.59 37.91
N PHE A 17 3.71 3.16 37.89
CA PHE A 17 3.29 2.00 37.08
C PHE A 17 3.39 2.26 35.57
N ILE A 18 3.12 3.48 35.12
CA ILE A 18 3.29 3.86 33.70
C ILE A 18 4.77 3.84 33.32
N GLN A 19 5.66 4.33 34.22
CA GLN A 19 7.10 4.26 33.97
C GLN A 19 7.58 2.81 33.83
N GLN A 20 7.08 1.90 34.69
CA GLN A 20 7.39 0.48 34.61
C GLN A 20 6.88 -0.15 33.30
N GLN A 21 5.68 0.19 32.86
CA GLN A 21 5.14 -0.29 31.57
C GLN A 21 6.01 0.17 30.40
N TYR A 22 6.44 1.43 30.36
CA TYR A 22 7.34 1.93 29.32
C TYR A 22 8.72 1.26 29.37
N ALA A 23 9.30 1.07 30.55
CA ALA A 23 10.57 0.38 30.72
C ALA A 23 10.48 -1.08 30.25
N PHE A 24 9.38 -1.78 30.60
CA PHE A 24 9.11 -3.13 30.14
C PHE A 24 8.99 -3.20 28.61
N ALA A 25 8.18 -2.35 28.01
CA ALA A 25 8.01 -2.29 26.56
C ALA A 25 9.31 -1.96 25.83
N ALA A 26 10.08 -0.99 26.34
CA ALA A 26 11.37 -0.61 25.77
C ALA A 26 12.37 -1.77 25.79
N HIS A 27 12.46 -2.50 26.93
CA HIS A 27 13.33 -3.67 27.05
C HIS A 27 12.91 -4.81 26.13
N ILE A 28 11.60 -5.10 26.00
CA ILE A 28 11.12 -6.16 25.09
C ILE A 28 11.49 -5.84 23.65
N ARG A 29 11.36 -4.58 23.25
CA ARG A 29 11.64 -4.15 21.88
C ARG A 29 13.12 -4.12 21.57
N ASP A 30 13.90 -3.56 22.45
CA ASP A 30 15.35 -3.41 22.28
C ASP A 30 16.10 -3.70 23.59
N PRO A 31 16.34 -4.98 23.91
CA PRO A 31 17.01 -5.38 25.14
C PRO A 31 18.51 -5.04 25.16
N ARG A 32 19.09 -4.64 24.02
CA ARG A 32 20.50 -4.26 23.94
C ARG A 32 20.76 -2.86 24.49
N HIS A 33 19.77 -1.98 24.34
CA HIS A 33 19.89 -0.57 24.72
C HIS A 33 18.99 -0.18 25.89
N ASN A 34 18.12 -1.09 26.37
CA ASN A 34 17.23 -0.82 27.49
C ASN A 34 17.35 -1.95 28.53
N ASP A 35 17.62 -1.58 29.76
CA ASP A 35 17.70 -2.53 30.88
C ASP A 35 16.33 -3.14 31.21
N ALA A 36 16.34 -4.37 31.75
CA ALA A 36 15.13 -5.02 32.22
C ALA A 36 14.57 -4.27 33.45
N PRO A 37 13.24 -4.16 33.59
CA PRO A 37 12.64 -3.63 34.81
C PRO A 37 13.08 -4.41 36.04
N PRO A 38 13.37 -3.74 37.18
CA PRO A 38 13.81 -4.41 38.40
C PRO A 38 12.73 -5.35 38.95
N GLY A 39 13.17 -6.46 39.52
CA GLY A 39 12.29 -7.44 40.18
C GLY A 39 11.67 -8.49 39.28
N ILE A 40 11.99 -8.51 37.99
CA ILE A 40 11.57 -9.56 37.05
C ILE A 40 12.78 -10.43 36.69
N GLU A 41 12.61 -11.71 36.80
CA GLU A 41 13.62 -12.72 36.45
C GLU A 41 13.94 -12.68 34.95
N ASP A 42 15.24 -12.67 34.56
CA ASP A 42 15.62 -12.59 33.14
C ASP A 42 15.04 -13.73 32.29
N ARG A 43 14.92 -14.93 32.86
CA ARG A 43 14.24 -16.04 32.19
C ARG A 43 12.79 -15.73 31.80
N ARG A 44 12.06 -15.02 32.65
CA ARG A 44 10.68 -14.58 32.35
C ARG A 44 10.69 -13.48 31.30
N MET A 45 11.60 -12.51 31.41
CA MET A 45 11.78 -11.48 30.40
C MET A 45 12.12 -12.08 29.02
N GLY A 46 12.94 -13.13 28.99
CA GLY A 46 13.27 -13.89 27.77
C GLY A 46 12.04 -14.41 27.05
N ILE A 47 11.10 -15.03 27.79
CA ILE A 47 9.84 -15.53 27.22
C ILE A 47 9.05 -14.38 26.56
N TYR A 48 8.95 -13.23 27.23
CA TYR A 48 8.23 -12.09 26.65
C TYR A 48 8.95 -11.50 25.43
N ARG A 49 10.28 -11.35 25.48
CA ARG A 49 11.10 -10.88 24.35
C ARG A 49 10.88 -11.73 23.10
N GLU A 50 10.94 -13.05 23.27
CA GLU A 50 10.72 -14.02 22.19
C GLU A 50 9.29 -14.00 21.69
N LEU A 51 8.30 -14.07 22.58
CA LEU A 51 6.90 -14.11 22.22
C LEU A 51 6.47 -12.90 21.37
N PHE A 52 6.77 -11.69 21.86
CA PHE A 52 6.36 -10.49 21.17
C PHE A 52 7.09 -10.30 19.84
N PHE A 53 8.38 -10.57 19.81
CA PHE A 53 9.15 -10.46 18.57
C PHE A 53 8.70 -11.50 17.54
N ASN A 54 8.56 -12.76 17.93
CA ASN A 54 8.14 -13.83 17.03
C ASN A 54 6.74 -13.59 16.45
N ASN A 55 5.85 -12.97 17.24
CA ASN A 55 4.53 -12.58 16.74
C ASN A 55 4.66 -11.50 15.63
N VAL A 56 5.47 -10.46 15.85
CA VAL A 56 5.68 -9.41 14.86
C VAL A 56 6.39 -9.96 13.61
N GLU A 57 7.46 -10.72 13.79
CA GLU A 57 8.21 -11.34 12.69
C GLU A 57 7.33 -12.30 11.87
N GLY A 58 6.53 -13.14 12.53
CA GLY A 58 5.59 -14.04 11.87
C GLY A 58 4.50 -13.29 11.12
N PHE A 59 4.01 -12.20 11.68
CA PHE A 59 3.03 -11.35 11.01
C PHE A 59 3.60 -10.67 9.76
N LEU A 60 4.81 -10.12 9.85
CA LEU A 60 5.53 -9.59 8.69
C LEU A 60 5.77 -10.66 7.63
N GLY A 61 6.23 -11.85 8.02
CA GLY A 61 6.46 -12.94 7.07
C GLY A 61 5.21 -13.43 6.35
N SER A 62 4.04 -13.38 7.00
CA SER A 62 2.77 -13.70 6.36
C SER A 62 2.22 -12.56 5.48
N SER A 63 2.59 -11.31 5.77
CA SER A 63 2.16 -10.14 5.00
C SER A 63 3.05 -9.86 3.79
N PHE A 64 4.31 -10.31 3.84
CA PHE A 64 5.32 -10.13 2.78
C PHE A 64 5.94 -11.49 2.39
N PRO A 65 5.13 -12.44 1.89
CA PRO A 65 5.59 -13.80 1.66
C PRO A 65 6.69 -13.90 0.60
N VAL A 66 6.60 -13.15 -0.50
CA VAL A 66 7.62 -13.17 -1.55
C VAL A 66 8.90 -12.53 -1.06
N LEU A 67 8.82 -11.37 -0.42
CA LEU A 67 9.99 -10.73 0.16
C LEU A 67 10.67 -11.63 1.20
N ARG A 68 9.89 -12.27 2.07
CA ARG A 68 10.38 -13.24 3.06
C ARG A 68 11.07 -14.44 2.41
N GLU A 69 10.53 -14.93 1.31
CA GLU A 69 11.08 -16.07 0.57
C GLU A 69 12.43 -15.77 -0.10
N LEU A 70 12.63 -14.52 -0.53
CA LEU A 70 13.84 -14.08 -1.21
C LEU A 70 14.99 -13.76 -0.25
N MET A 71 14.70 -13.49 1.01
CA MET A 71 15.69 -13.19 2.03
C MET A 71 16.10 -14.47 2.80
N ASP A 72 17.39 -14.58 3.12
CA ASP A 72 17.82 -15.60 4.08
C ASP A 72 17.29 -15.30 5.49
N ASP A 73 17.23 -16.34 6.33
CA ASP A 73 16.65 -16.23 7.68
C ASP A 73 17.36 -15.20 8.56
N GLN A 74 18.68 -15.04 8.42
CA GLN A 74 19.46 -14.10 9.23
C GLN A 74 19.13 -12.66 8.83
N SER A 75 19.11 -12.37 7.53
CA SER A 75 18.81 -11.05 6.98
C SER A 75 17.36 -10.64 7.27
N TRP A 76 16.41 -11.57 7.12
CA TRP A 76 15.01 -11.32 7.47
C TRP A 76 14.83 -11.03 8.96
N HIS A 77 15.40 -11.89 9.81
CA HIS A 77 15.34 -11.71 11.25
C HIS A 77 15.95 -10.37 11.70
N ALA A 78 17.09 -9.99 11.10
CA ALA A 78 17.72 -8.70 11.37
C ALA A 78 16.83 -7.52 10.94
N LEU A 79 16.20 -7.59 9.77
CA LEU A 79 15.28 -6.57 9.26
C LEU A 79 14.06 -6.41 10.17
N ALA A 80 13.40 -7.52 10.53
CA ALA A 80 12.27 -7.52 11.44
C ALA A 80 12.65 -7.00 12.84
N ARG A 81 13.84 -7.36 13.32
CA ARG A 81 14.36 -6.87 14.61
C ARG A 81 14.63 -5.37 14.59
N ASP A 82 15.23 -4.85 13.53
CA ASP A 82 15.49 -3.42 13.37
C ASP A 82 14.18 -2.62 13.35
N PHE A 83 13.18 -3.08 12.61
CA PHE A 83 11.84 -2.50 12.62
C PHE A 83 11.23 -2.52 14.02
N TYR A 84 11.20 -3.68 14.67
CA TYR A 84 10.58 -3.83 15.98
C TYR A 84 11.25 -2.98 17.07
N ALA A 85 12.57 -2.81 17.01
CA ALA A 85 13.32 -1.98 17.95
C ALA A 85 13.20 -0.49 17.66
N GLY A 86 13.32 -0.09 16.39
CA GLY A 86 13.47 1.31 15.97
C GLY A 86 12.15 2.02 15.72
N HIS A 87 11.24 1.38 15.01
CA HIS A 87 9.99 2.00 14.60
C HIS A 87 8.98 2.12 15.76
N ARG A 88 8.33 3.26 15.88
CA ARG A 88 7.21 3.46 16.81
C ARG A 88 5.90 3.38 16.06
N CYS A 89 5.23 2.22 16.13
CA CYS A 89 3.91 2.09 15.53
C CYS A 89 2.95 3.16 16.05
N HIS A 90 2.22 3.77 15.14
CA HIS A 90 1.23 4.81 15.41
C HIS A 90 -0.15 4.20 15.70
N SER A 91 -0.41 3.04 15.12
CA SER A 91 -1.64 2.29 15.31
C SER A 91 -1.50 1.17 16.35
N PRO A 92 -2.51 0.93 17.20
CA PRO A 92 -2.55 -0.22 18.10
C PRO A 92 -3.02 -1.50 17.41
N LEU A 93 -3.42 -1.45 16.14
CA LEU A 93 -4.00 -2.56 15.43
C LEU A 93 -2.93 -3.40 14.74
N PHE A 94 -3.00 -4.71 14.91
CA PHE A 94 -2.07 -5.63 14.24
C PHE A 94 -2.17 -5.59 12.71
N LEU A 95 -3.36 -5.32 12.18
CA LEU A 95 -3.59 -5.19 10.73
C LEU A 95 -2.84 -4.01 10.11
N ASP A 96 -2.43 -3.03 10.90
CA ASP A 96 -1.66 -1.88 10.42
C ASP A 96 -0.13 -2.11 10.44
N ILE A 97 0.35 -3.18 11.06
CA ILE A 97 1.80 -3.51 11.11
C ILE A 97 2.44 -3.54 9.72
N PRO A 98 1.83 -4.12 8.66
CA PRO A 98 2.44 -4.11 7.34
C PRO A 98 2.60 -2.70 6.77
N ARG A 99 1.64 -1.80 7.00
CA ARG A 99 1.75 -0.40 6.59
C ARG A 99 2.84 0.33 7.38
N GLU A 100 2.87 0.15 8.70
CA GLU A 100 3.91 0.71 9.56
C GLU A 100 5.32 0.21 9.15
N PHE A 101 5.41 -1.04 8.68
CA PHE A 101 6.67 -1.57 8.16
C PHE A 101 7.09 -0.89 6.84
N LEU A 102 6.16 -0.58 5.95
CA LEU A 102 6.45 0.20 4.74
C LEU A 102 6.92 1.62 5.09
N ASP A 103 6.23 2.29 6.03
CA ASP A 103 6.62 3.63 6.49
C ASP A 103 8.05 3.58 7.05
N TYR A 104 8.37 2.57 7.86
CA TYR A 104 9.73 2.36 8.36
C TYR A 104 10.76 2.15 7.24
N LEU A 105 10.47 1.31 6.24
CA LEU A 105 11.37 1.07 5.12
C LEU A 105 11.64 2.32 4.29
N ASN A 106 10.62 3.16 4.10
CA ASN A 106 10.70 4.33 3.24
C ASN A 106 11.32 5.54 3.96
N ASP A 107 10.90 5.80 5.19
CA ASP A 107 11.13 7.08 5.85
C ASP A 107 12.22 7.01 6.93
N GLU A 108 12.38 5.87 7.61
CA GLU A 108 13.27 5.78 8.77
C GLU A 108 14.55 4.99 8.49
N ARG A 109 14.43 3.79 7.93
CA ARG A 109 15.56 2.88 7.75
C ARG A 109 16.54 3.33 6.67
N GLY A 110 16.02 3.90 5.60
CA GLY A 110 16.80 4.22 4.42
C GLY A 110 17.23 2.96 3.62
N ALA A 111 17.89 3.18 2.47
CA ALA A 111 18.47 2.11 1.67
C ALA A 111 19.82 1.66 2.26
N ARG A 112 20.12 0.36 2.17
CA ARG A 112 21.41 -0.23 2.57
C ARG A 112 21.99 -1.04 1.41
N ASP A 113 23.30 -1.13 1.30
CA ASP A 113 23.99 -1.82 0.19
C ASP A 113 23.63 -3.31 0.07
N ALA A 114 23.23 -3.93 1.17
CA ALA A 114 22.83 -5.33 1.22
C ALA A 114 21.34 -5.56 0.86
N ASP A 115 20.57 -4.49 0.65
CA ASP A 115 19.15 -4.62 0.34
C ASP A 115 18.93 -5.12 -1.09
N LEU A 116 17.86 -5.88 -1.27
CA LEU A 116 17.37 -6.19 -2.61
C LEU A 116 16.93 -4.87 -3.29
N PRO A 117 17.37 -4.58 -4.51
CA PRO A 117 17.14 -3.29 -5.15
C PRO A 117 15.65 -2.95 -5.29
N PHE A 118 14.81 -3.96 -5.44
CA PHE A 118 13.36 -3.86 -5.57
C PHE A 118 12.59 -4.02 -4.23
N MET A 119 13.29 -4.14 -3.10
CA MET A 119 12.69 -4.51 -1.80
C MET A 119 11.50 -3.63 -1.41
N ARG A 120 11.62 -2.30 -1.57
CA ARG A 120 10.58 -1.36 -1.19
C ARG A 120 9.35 -1.46 -2.09
N GLU A 121 9.57 -1.58 -3.40
CA GLU A 121 8.48 -1.69 -4.36
C GLU A 121 7.76 -3.03 -4.24
N LEU A 122 8.50 -4.12 -4.00
CA LEU A 122 7.92 -5.44 -3.76
C LEU A 122 7.10 -5.45 -2.46
N ALA A 123 7.65 -4.91 -1.37
CA ALA A 123 6.91 -4.80 -0.12
C ALA A 123 5.64 -3.94 -0.29
N HIS A 124 5.72 -2.82 -1.02
CA HIS A 124 4.55 -2.01 -1.31
C HIS A 124 3.50 -2.80 -2.12
N TYR A 125 3.90 -3.56 -3.13
CA TYR A 125 3.00 -4.37 -3.94
C TYR A 125 2.27 -5.43 -3.11
N GLU A 126 3.00 -6.20 -2.27
CA GLU A 126 2.42 -7.21 -1.37
C GLU A 126 1.46 -6.57 -0.34
N TRP A 127 1.82 -5.40 0.18
CA TRP A 127 0.94 -4.65 1.07
C TRP A 127 -0.33 -4.15 0.39
N VAL A 128 -0.25 -3.68 -0.87
CA VAL A 128 -1.43 -3.19 -1.62
C VAL A 128 -2.45 -4.31 -1.79
N GLU A 129 -2.02 -5.53 -2.09
CA GLU A 129 -2.90 -6.69 -2.19
C GLU A 129 -3.65 -6.92 -0.88
N LEU A 130 -2.93 -6.94 0.25
CA LEU A 130 -3.51 -7.07 1.59
C LEU A 130 -4.45 -5.89 1.91
N ALA A 131 -4.00 -4.66 1.69
CA ALA A 131 -4.77 -3.45 2.00
C ALA A 131 -6.08 -3.42 1.22
N LEU A 132 -6.05 -3.79 -0.06
CA LEU A 132 -7.23 -3.83 -0.91
C LEU A 132 -8.19 -4.94 -0.49
N SER A 133 -7.68 -6.08 -0.02
CA SER A 133 -8.52 -7.20 0.44
C SER A 133 -9.40 -6.83 1.65
N VAL A 134 -8.91 -5.91 2.50
CA VAL A 134 -9.63 -5.46 3.71
C VAL A 134 -10.22 -4.05 3.57
N ALA A 135 -10.05 -3.38 2.44
CA ALA A 135 -10.55 -2.03 2.23
C ALA A 135 -12.07 -2.00 2.35
N GLU A 136 -12.58 -1.00 3.09
CA GLU A 136 -14.01 -0.78 3.17
C GLU A 136 -14.54 -0.30 1.82
N ASN A 137 -15.60 -0.95 1.34
CA ASN A 137 -16.30 -0.54 0.14
C ASN A 137 -17.47 0.34 0.52
N ASP A 138 -17.24 1.64 0.64
CA ASP A 138 -18.33 2.58 0.83
C ASP A 138 -19.10 2.75 -0.49
N GLN A 139 -20.12 1.89 -0.67
CA GLN A 139 -20.97 1.86 -1.86
C GLN A 139 -21.96 3.05 -1.91
N SER A 140 -21.97 3.92 -0.88
CA SER A 140 -23.03 4.91 -0.72
C SER A 140 -22.89 6.13 -1.63
N GLU A 141 -21.73 6.42 -2.20
CA GLU A 141 -21.51 7.73 -2.81
C GLU A 141 -21.77 7.83 -4.32
N GLN A 142 -21.73 6.74 -5.10
CA GLN A 142 -22.03 6.83 -6.52
C GLN A 142 -22.70 5.56 -7.06
N LEU A 143 -24.00 5.63 -7.26
CA LEU A 143 -24.74 4.58 -7.96
C LEU A 143 -24.34 4.61 -9.45
N ALA A 144 -23.62 3.59 -9.90
CA ALA A 144 -23.41 3.38 -11.32
C ALA A 144 -24.71 2.88 -11.96
N VAL A 145 -24.96 3.30 -13.19
CA VAL A 145 -26.07 2.77 -14.00
C VAL A 145 -25.53 2.02 -15.20
N GLU A 146 -26.28 1.05 -15.69
CA GLU A 146 -25.94 0.40 -16.94
C GLU A 146 -26.06 1.39 -18.10
N GLY A 147 -25.13 1.29 -19.07
CA GLY A 147 -25.13 2.16 -20.23
C GLY A 147 -23.93 1.91 -21.14
N ASP A 148 -23.92 2.66 -22.23
CA ASP A 148 -22.83 2.68 -23.20
C ASP A 148 -21.64 3.46 -22.62
N LEU A 149 -20.50 2.78 -22.43
CA LEU A 149 -19.28 3.37 -21.85
C LEU A 149 -18.62 4.41 -22.76
N LEU A 150 -18.90 4.41 -24.06
CA LEU A 150 -18.43 5.48 -24.96
C LEU A 150 -19.32 6.71 -24.88
N ALA A 151 -20.62 6.55 -24.79
CA ALA A 151 -21.56 7.68 -24.77
C ALA A 151 -21.62 8.32 -23.38
N GLY A 152 -21.65 7.50 -22.32
CA GLY A 152 -21.67 7.96 -20.94
C GLY A 152 -20.27 8.17 -20.35
N ALA A 153 -20.25 8.67 -19.12
CA ALA A 153 -19.02 8.86 -18.34
C ALA A 153 -18.73 7.60 -17.53
N PRO A 154 -17.68 6.81 -17.87
CA PRO A 154 -17.35 5.59 -17.13
C PRO A 154 -17.03 5.90 -15.67
N LEU A 155 -17.59 5.12 -14.74
CA LEU A 155 -17.40 5.27 -13.31
C LEU A 155 -16.47 4.17 -12.80
N LEU A 156 -15.30 4.58 -12.28
CA LEU A 156 -14.30 3.67 -11.72
C LEU A 156 -14.75 3.15 -10.34
N SER A 157 -14.34 1.92 -10.05
CA SER A 157 -14.43 1.35 -8.71
C SER A 157 -13.42 2.05 -7.77
N PRO A 158 -13.81 2.42 -6.55
CA PRO A 158 -12.86 2.90 -5.54
C PRO A 158 -11.87 1.82 -5.10
N LEU A 159 -12.17 0.54 -5.41
CA LEU A 159 -11.31 -0.61 -5.15
C LEU A 159 -10.45 -0.98 -6.37
N ALA A 160 -10.17 -0.05 -7.27
CA ALA A 160 -9.25 -0.21 -8.38
C ALA A 160 -8.12 0.81 -8.25
N TRP A 161 -6.92 0.34 -7.90
CA TRP A 161 -5.77 1.18 -7.57
C TRP A 161 -4.69 1.09 -8.63
N PRO A 162 -4.39 2.17 -9.36
CA PRO A 162 -3.31 2.20 -10.34
C PRO A 162 -1.98 2.37 -9.63
N LEU A 163 -0.99 1.60 -10.04
CA LEU A 163 0.36 1.56 -9.48
C LEU A 163 1.39 1.67 -10.59
N ALA A 164 2.52 2.30 -10.30
CA ALA A 164 3.65 2.37 -11.20
C ALA A 164 4.93 2.01 -10.44
N TYR A 165 5.66 1.04 -10.94
CA TYR A 165 6.90 0.54 -10.35
C TYR A 165 8.05 0.61 -11.34
N GLN A 166 9.26 0.81 -10.83
CA GLN A 166 10.48 0.73 -11.64
C GLN A 166 10.88 -0.72 -11.93
N TYR A 167 10.44 -1.63 -11.08
CA TYR A 167 10.67 -3.06 -11.20
C TYR A 167 9.38 -3.81 -11.51
N PRO A 168 9.43 -4.91 -12.29
CA PRO A 168 8.25 -5.75 -12.57
C PRO A 168 7.90 -6.61 -11.34
N VAL A 169 7.43 -5.98 -10.26
CA VAL A 169 7.23 -6.57 -8.94
C VAL A 169 6.33 -7.81 -8.93
N HIS A 170 5.32 -7.85 -9.80
CA HIS A 170 4.40 -8.97 -9.98
C HIS A 170 5.04 -10.25 -10.56
N ARG A 171 6.29 -10.13 -11.06
CA ARG A 171 7.05 -11.25 -11.64
C ARG A 171 8.20 -11.70 -10.75
N ILE A 172 8.51 -10.93 -9.73
CA ILE A 172 9.63 -11.21 -8.82
C ILE A 172 9.37 -12.53 -8.09
N SER A 173 10.39 -13.40 -8.11
CA SER A 173 10.37 -14.74 -7.52
C SER A 173 11.82 -15.19 -7.27
N ARG A 174 12.00 -16.40 -6.72
CA ARG A 174 13.34 -17.00 -6.59
C ARG A 174 14.10 -17.10 -7.92
N ASP A 175 13.36 -17.33 -8.99
CA ASP A 175 13.94 -17.54 -10.33
C ASP A 175 14.11 -16.22 -11.11
N PHE A 176 13.47 -15.15 -10.65
CA PHE A 176 13.52 -13.85 -11.31
C PHE A 176 13.72 -12.70 -10.31
N GLN A 177 14.93 -12.19 -10.23
CA GLN A 177 15.32 -11.11 -9.33
C GLN A 177 16.13 -10.06 -10.13
N PRO A 178 15.46 -9.04 -10.68
CA PRO A 178 16.11 -8.00 -11.46
C PRO A 178 17.05 -7.16 -10.58
N ARG A 179 18.25 -6.86 -11.09
CA ARG A 179 19.24 -6.04 -10.36
C ARG A 179 19.15 -4.56 -10.66
N GLU A 180 18.57 -4.22 -11.78
CA GLU A 180 18.40 -2.86 -12.28
C GLU A 180 16.93 -2.61 -12.61
N PRO A 181 16.47 -1.37 -12.47
CA PRO A 181 15.12 -1.02 -12.87
C PRO A 181 14.92 -1.16 -14.38
N ASP A 182 13.72 -1.46 -14.79
CA ASP A 182 13.36 -1.50 -16.21
C ASP A 182 13.45 -0.09 -16.83
N PRO A 183 13.79 0.02 -18.13
CA PRO A 183 13.84 1.30 -18.83
C PRO A 183 12.50 2.05 -18.85
N GLN A 184 11.40 1.32 -18.73
CA GLN A 184 10.05 1.86 -18.64
C GLN A 184 9.37 1.33 -17.38
N PRO A 185 8.57 2.15 -16.70
CA PRO A 185 7.83 1.70 -15.53
C PRO A 185 6.86 0.57 -15.87
N THR A 186 6.74 -0.39 -14.98
CA THR A 186 5.67 -1.38 -14.97
C THR A 186 4.42 -0.74 -14.38
N TYR A 187 3.36 -0.64 -15.16
CA TYR A 187 2.07 -0.15 -14.69
C TYR A 187 1.17 -1.33 -14.33
N LEU A 188 0.71 -1.35 -13.10
CA LEU A 188 -0.22 -2.37 -12.61
C LEU A 188 -1.52 -1.69 -12.17
N LEU A 189 -2.62 -2.39 -12.37
CA LEU A 189 -3.89 -2.04 -11.77
C LEU A 189 -4.30 -3.20 -10.86
N VAL A 190 -4.31 -2.95 -9.56
CA VAL A 190 -4.78 -3.90 -8.56
C VAL A 190 -6.22 -3.57 -8.24
N TYR A 191 -7.10 -4.55 -8.26
CA TYR A 191 -8.53 -4.34 -8.05
C TYR A 191 -9.14 -5.44 -7.19
N ARG A 192 -10.24 -5.11 -6.51
CA ARG A 192 -11.09 -6.11 -5.85
C ARG A 192 -12.46 -6.12 -6.51
N ASP A 193 -12.86 -7.30 -6.96
CA ASP A 193 -14.13 -7.51 -7.64
C ASP A 193 -15.32 -7.60 -6.66
N THR A 194 -16.53 -7.75 -7.20
CA THR A 194 -17.76 -7.89 -6.41
C THR A 194 -17.88 -9.20 -5.63
N ARG A 195 -16.97 -10.15 -5.84
CA ARG A 195 -16.86 -11.42 -5.08
C ARG A 195 -15.81 -11.34 -3.99
N ASP A 196 -15.27 -10.13 -3.73
CA ASP A 196 -14.17 -9.87 -2.81
C ASP A 196 -12.83 -10.55 -3.21
N GLU A 197 -12.67 -10.91 -4.48
CA GLU A 197 -11.41 -11.44 -5.00
C GLU A 197 -10.50 -10.29 -5.46
N VAL A 198 -9.26 -10.29 -4.96
CA VAL A 198 -8.23 -9.33 -5.40
C VAL A 198 -7.54 -9.87 -6.64
N GLY A 199 -7.51 -9.04 -7.68
CA GLY A 199 -6.83 -9.34 -8.93
C GLY A 199 -5.90 -8.21 -9.35
N PHE A 200 -5.05 -8.48 -10.33
CA PHE A 200 -4.20 -7.47 -10.94
C PHE A 200 -4.12 -7.65 -12.45
N ILE A 201 -3.91 -6.55 -13.15
CA ILE A 201 -3.61 -6.53 -14.58
C ILE A 201 -2.42 -5.62 -14.84
N GLU A 202 -1.54 -6.03 -15.73
CA GLU A 202 -0.49 -5.18 -16.25
C GLU A 202 -1.07 -4.27 -17.33
N LEU A 203 -0.86 -2.97 -17.17
CA LEU A 203 -1.34 -1.98 -18.12
C LEU A 203 -0.21 -1.58 -19.09
N ASN A 204 -0.51 -1.53 -20.36
CA ASN A 204 0.35 -0.81 -21.30
C ASN A 204 0.23 0.72 -21.06
N PRO A 205 1.15 1.55 -21.57
CA PRO A 205 1.11 2.99 -21.36
C PRO A 205 -0.19 3.67 -21.79
N VAL A 206 -0.86 3.15 -22.82
CA VAL A 206 -2.13 3.72 -23.32
C VAL A 206 -3.27 3.40 -22.35
N SER A 207 -3.34 2.17 -21.85
CA SER A 207 -4.33 1.76 -20.84
C SER A 207 -4.10 2.49 -19.52
N ALA A 208 -2.84 2.67 -19.10
CA ALA A 208 -2.50 3.46 -17.92
C ALA A 208 -2.96 4.92 -18.08
N ARG A 209 -2.74 5.51 -19.27
CA ARG A 209 -3.21 6.88 -19.57
C ARG A 209 -4.74 6.96 -19.56
N LEU A 210 -5.43 5.96 -20.12
CA LEU A 210 -6.90 5.92 -20.08
C LEU A 210 -7.40 5.91 -18.62
N PHE A 211 -6.81 5.07 -17.77
CA PHE A 211 -7.19 5.02 -16.35
C PHE A 211 -6.97 6.37 -15.66
N SER A 212 -5.82 7.02 -15.89
CA SER A 212 -5.53 8.35 -15.34
C SER A 212 -6.57 9.38 -15.80
N LEU A 213 -6.95 9.38 -17.09
CA LEU A 213 -7.97 10.30 -17.61
C LEU A 213 -9.33 10.10 -16.98
N LEU A 214 -9.72 8.83 -16.75
CA LEU A 214 -10.98 8.51 -16.05
C LEU A 214 -10.99 9.04 -14.62
N GLN A 215 -9.84 9.04 -13.93
CA GLN A 215 -9.70 9.63 -12.59
C GLN A 215 -9.64 11.16 -12.60
N GLU A 216 -8.86 11.73 -13.52
CA GLU A 216 -8.63 13.19 -13.60
C GLU A 216 -9.85 13.94 -14.10
N GLN A 217 -10.67 13.33 -14.94
CA GLN A 217 -11.80 13.95 -15.63
C GLN A 217 -13.09 13.14 -15.47
N PRO A 218 -13.53 12.88 -14.24
CA PRO A 218 -14.78 12.18 -14.02
C PRO A 218 -15.95 12.98 -14.62
N GLY A 219 -16.86 12.33 -15.29
CA GLY A 219 -18.00 12.99 -15.95
C GLY A 219 -17.81 13.26 -17.45
N ARG A 220 -16.61 13.06 -18.02
CA ARG A 220 -16.44 13.03 -19.47
C ARG A 220 -16.80 11.67 -20.03
N SER A 221 -17.41 11.67 -21.22
CA SER A 221 -17.75 10.40 -21.91
C SER A 221 -16.48 9.64 -22.27
N GLY A 222 -16.56 8.28 -22.28
CA GLY A 222 -15.44 7.45 -22.67
C GLY A 222 -14.90 7.77 -24.05
N ARG A 223 -15.79 8.09 -25.02
CA ARG A 223 -15.38 8.52 -26.36
C ARG A 223 -14.53 9.78 -26.30
N ALA A 224 -14.92 10.81 -25.52
CA ALA A 224 -14.16 12.05 -25.44
C ALA A 224 -12.77 11.85 -24.80
N GLN A 225 -12.65 10.91 -23.84
CA GLN A 225 -11.36 10.57 -23.25
C GLN A 225 -10.46 9.81 -24.23
N LEU A 226 -11.02 8.85 -24.99
CA LEU A 226 -10.28 8.11 -26.01
C LEU A 226 -9.88 9.01 -27.21
N GLN A 227 -10.70 9.98 -27.58
CA GLN A 227 -10.32 11.00 -28.57
C GLN A 227 -9.12 11.82 -28.09
N GLN A 228 -9.07 12.15 -26.80
CA GLN A 228 -7.91 12.84 -26.24
C GLN A 228 -6.66 11.97 -26.34
N ILE A 229 -6.73 10.68 -26.02
CA ILE A 229 -5.60 9.75 -26.17
C ILE A 229 -5.16 9.66 -27.63
N ALA A 230 -6.09 9.55 -28.57
CA ALA A 230 -5.77 9.54 -30.00
C ALA A 230 -5.01 10.80 -30.42
N ALA A 231 -5.42 11.98 -29.91
CA ALA A 231 -4.73 13.23 -30.15
C ALA A 231 -3.34 13.29 -29.49
N GLU A 232 -3.19 12.84 -28.24
CA GLU A 232 -1.91 12.76 -27.54
C GLU A 232 -0.91 11.86 -28.27
N LEU A 233 -1.40 10.73 -28.84
CA LEU A 233 -0.61 9.81 -29.64
C LEU A 233 -0.35 10.28 -31.07
N GLN A 234 -1.04 11.34 -31.52
CA GLN A 234 -1.04 11.77 -32.92
C GLN A 234 -1.36 10.62 -33.87
N HIS A 235 -2.30 9.72 -33.44
CA HIS A 235 -2.59 8.51 -34.18
C HIS A 235 -3.32 8.83 -35.52
N PRO A 236 -2.88 8.26 -36.66
CA PRO A 236 -3.46 8.58 -37.96
C PRO A 236 -4.92 8.16 -38.12
N ASP A 237 -5.37 7.18 -37.33
CA ASP A 237 -6.76 6.72 -37.28
C ASP A 237 -7.29 6.82 -35.82
N PRO A 238 -7.91 7.93 -35.45
CA PRO A 238 -8.49 8.10 -34.11
C PRO A 238 -9.60 7.10 -33.78
N GLU A 239 -10.37 6.64 -34.79
CA GLU A 239 -11.46 5.69 -34.54
C GLU A 239 -10.94 4.31 -34.14
N LEU A 240 -9.79 3.89 -34.65
CA LEU A 240 -9.13 2.66 -34.22
C LEU A 240 -8.74 2.71 -32.74
N VAL A 241 -8.24 3.88 -32.26
CA VAL A 241 -7.94 4.09 -30.85
C VAL A 241 -9.19 4.01 -29.99
N ILE A 242 -10.30 4.61 -30.45
CA ILE A 242 -11.59 4.57 -29.75
C ILE A 242 -12.12 3.13 -29.66
N GLN A 243 -12.09 2.37 -30.75
CA GLN A 243 -12.54 0.97 -30.74
C GLN A 243 -11.70 0.09 -29.80
N SER A 244 -10.37 0.25 -29.86
CA SER A 244 -9.45 -0.48 -28.98
C SER A 244 -9.66 -0.12 -27.51
N GLY A 245 -9.83 1.18 -27.23
CA GLY A 245 -10.11 1.66 -25.88
C GLY A 245 -11.48 1.24 -25.35
N HIS A 246 -12.48 1.12 -26.22
CA HIS A 246 -13.79 0.56 -25.84
C HIS A 246 -13.67 -0.89 -25.38
N ALA A 247 -12.91 -1.72 -26.10
CA ALA A 247 -12.66 -3.08 -25.68
C ALA A 247 -11.98 -3.18 -24.29
N ILE A 248 -11.06 -2.25 -23.98
CA ILE A 248 -10.44 -2.13 -22.65
C ILE A 248 -11.49 -1.76 -21.59
N LEU A 249 -12.34 -0.77 -21.87
CA LEU A 249 -13.41 -0.38 -20.93
C LEU A 249 -14.40 -1.52 -20.69
N ASP A 250 -14.76 -2.31 -21.71
CA ASP A 250 -15.61 -3.47 -21.57
C ASP A 250 -14.95 -4.60 -20.78
N GLU A 251 -13.64 -4.79 -20.91
CA GLU A 251 -12.88 -5.72 -20.08
C GLU A 251 -12.86 -5.25 -18.63
N TRP A 252 -12.59 -3.97 -18.39
CA TRP A 252 -12.60 -3.38 -17.05
C TRP A 252 -13.98 -3.44 -16.40
N ARG A 253 -15.06 -3.37 -17.18
CA ARG A 253 -16.41 -3.58 -16.66
C ARG A 253 -16.64 -5.04 -16.23
N ARG A 254 -16.13 -6.00 -16.98
CA ARG A 254 -16.21 -7.43 -16.61
C ARG A 254 -15.42 -7.78 -15.34
N LEU A 255 -14.40 -6.99 -15.03
CA LEU A 255 -13.54 -7.12 -13.85
C LEU A 255 -13.98 -6.23 -12.68
N ASP A 256 -15.14 -5.58 -12.76
CA ASP A 256 -15.67 -4.63 -11.78
C ASP A 256 -14.75 -3.41 -11.51
N ILE A 257 -13.75 -3.17 -12.37
CA ILE A 257 -12.88 -1.98 -12.37
C ILE A 257 -13.68 -0.75 -12.81
N VAL A 258 -14.53 -0.89 -13.84
CA VAL A 258 -15.53 0.08 -14.26
C VAL A 258 -16.90 -0.44 -13.85
N ARG A 259 -17.59 0.28 -13.00
CA ARG A 259 -18.88 -0.13 -12.42
C ARG A 259 -20.09 0.15 -13.33
N GLY A 260 -19.89 0.89 -14.41
CA GLY A 260 -20.94 1.37 -15.33
C GLY A 260 -20.67 2.82 -15.72
N ILE A 261 -21.72 3.59 -15.91
CA ILE A 261 -21.66 5.02 -16.19
C ILE A 261 -22.23 5.85 -15.04
N SER A 262 -21.76 7.10 -14.91
CA SER A 262 -22.31 8.04 -13.94
C SER A 262 -23.74 8.41 -14.32
N PRO A 263 -24.69 8.43 -13.37
CA PRO A 263 -26.08 8.84 -13.62
C PRO A 263 -26.22 10.31 -14.05
N ASN A 264 -25.19 11.13 -13.76
CA ASN A 264 -25.15 12.56 -14.13
C ASN A 264 -24.43 12.78 -15.47
N SER A 265 -24.21 11.75 -16.29
CA SER A 265 -23.67 11.93 -17.64
C SER A 265 -24.63 12.80 -18.45
N PRO A 266 -24.16 13.83 -19.15
CA PRO A 266 -25.01 14.64 -20.00
C PRO A 266 -25.54 13.75 -21.13
N GLU A 267 -26.85 13.44 -21.07
CA GLU A 267 -27.57 12.95 -22.23
C GLU A 267 -27.45 13.99 -23.37
N LYS A 268 -27.00 13.56 -24.51
CA LYS A 268 -27.14 14.32 -25.75
C LYS A 268 -28.31 13.83 -26.55
#